data_7fe1499fdaf711ee42d2226f668729ab
#
_entry.id   7fe1499fdaf711ee42d2226f668729ab
#
_cell.length_a   1.000
_cell.length_b   1.000
_cell.length_c   1.000
_cell.angle_alpha   90.00
_cell.angle_beta   90.00
_cell.angle_gamma   90.00
#
_symmetry.space_group_name_H-M   'P 1'
#
loop_
_entity.id
_entity.type
_entity.pdbx_description
1 polymer ?
#
loop_
_entity_poly.entity_id
_entity_poly.type
_entity_poly.pdbx_seq_one_letter_code
_entity_poly.pdbx_strand_id
1 'polypeptide(L)'
;MKCPEIYAATNNRNKIEEFRSFFELFHIQFNIVPSPLKLEKLEDGTTLEENAYKKACFLSDKGYKPVFSDDTGLFLPFLDGIPGIFSSRFSGGSATYESNRSKLMDLTIGVSFERRKAYFKTVICFIAPSGETHFFTGIAEGFVLSEERGEYRFGYDPIFLYPPLGRTFGELPLETKNKISHRAKALSQFVQFLIHNEGILF
;
A
#
# COMPACT_ATOMS: atom_id res chain seq x y z
N MET A 1 23.37 13.81 -15.05
CA MET A 1 21.97 14.29 -15.20
C MET A 1 21.30 14.21 -13.82
N LYS A 2 20.43 15.16 -13.48
CA LYS A 2 19.68 15.12 -12.22
C LYS A 2 18.63 13.99 -12.33
N CYS A 3 18.55 13.13 -11.33
CA CYS A 3 17.53 12.07 -11.29
C CYS A 3 16.13 12.73 -11.31
N PRO A 4 15.20 12.33 -12.20
CA PRO A 4 13.89 12.93 -12.27
C PRO A 4 13.12 12.71 -10.94
N GLU A 5 12.36 13.71 -10.54
CA GLU A 5 11.57 13.68 -9.32
C GLU A 5 10.16 13.19 -9.59
N ILE A 6 9.64 12.37 -8.68
CA ILE A 6 8.24 11.96 -8.66
C ILE A 6 7.68 12.13 -7.26
N TYR A 7 6.55 12.82 -7.14
CA TYR A 7 5.91 13.07 -5.85
C TYR A 7 5.08 11.86 -5.42
N ALA A 8 5.27 11.43 -4.16
CA ALA A 8 4.44 10.40 -3.55
C ALA A 8 3.41 11.07 -2.64
N ALA A 9 2.13 11.01 -3.01
CA ALA A 9 1.02 11.58 -2.24
C ALA A 9 0.71 10.72 -1.01
N THR A 10 1.66 10.68 -0.08
CA THR A 10 1.53 10.03 1.23
C THR A 10 2.37 10.72 2.28
N ASN A 11 1.85 10.78 3.53
CA ASN A 11 2.61 11.19 4.72
C ASN A 11 3.05 9.98 5.56
N ASN A 12 2.75 8.75 5.12
CA ASN A 12 3.13 7.53 5.83
C ASN A 12 4.59 7.17 5.55
N ARG A 13 5.44 7.28 6.58
CA ARG A 13 6.89 7.01 6.47
C ARG A 13 7.20 5.58 6.03
N ASN A 14 6.46 4.59 6.54
CA ASN A 14 6.66 3.19 6.16
C ASN A 14 6.38 2.96 4.67
N LYS A 15 5.37 3.61 4.09
CA LYS A 15 5.10 3.55 2.65
C LYS A 15 6.23 4.16 1.84
N ILE A 16 6.73 5.33 2.24
CA ILE A 16 7.88 5.98 1.57
C ILE A 16 9.12 5.08 1.61
N GLU A 17 9.37 4.43 2.74
CA GLU A 17 10.48 3.50 2.90
C GLU A 17 10.33 2.28 1.97
N GLU A 18 9.14 1.68 1.88
CA GLU A 18 8.86 0.59 0.94
C GLU A 18 9.03 1.03 -0.52
N PHE A 19 8.56 2.23 -0.90
CA PHE A 19 8.74 2.75 -2.27
C PHE A 19 10.21 2.94 -2.62
N ARG A 20 10.99 3.60 -1.75
CA ARG A 20 12.41 3.84 -1.97
C ARG A 20 13.20 2.55 -2.05
N SER A 21 12.97 1.65 -1.10
CA SER A 21 13.61 0.33 -1.10
C SER A 21 13.26 -0.49 -2.36
N PHE A 22 12.01 -0.39 -2.84
CA PHE A 22 11.63 -1.04 -4.10
C PHE A 22 12.38 -0.44 -5.29
N PHE A 23 12.44 0.89 -5.41
CA PHE A 23 13.11 1.58 -6.52
C PHE A 23 14.62 1.28 -6.51
N GLU A 24 15.24 1.27 -5.33
CA GLU A 24 16.65 0.91 -5.16
C GLU A 24 16.92 -0.55 -5.56
N LEU A 25 16.09 -1.50 -5.08
CA LEU A 25 16.22 -2.93 -5.37
C LEU A 25 16.13 -3.24 -6.88
N PHE A 26 15.32 -2.51 -7.60
CA PHE A 26 15.12 -2.68 -9.06
C PHE A 26 15.86 -1.65 -9.90
N HIS A 27 16.78 -0.88 -9.28
CA HIS A 27 17.62 0.13 -9.96
C HIS A 27 16.84 1.19 -10.74
N ILE A 28 15.68 1.59 -10.23
CA ILE A 28 14.81 2.57 -10.86
C ILE A 28 15.31 3.99 -10.57
N GLN A 29 15.64 4.72 -11.63
CA GLN A 29 16.29 6.03 -11.57
C GLN A 29 15.29 7.19 -11.39
N PHE A 30 14.55 7.19 -10.26
CA PHE A 30 13.65 8.27 -9.85
C PHE A 30 13.91 8.66 -8.40
N ASN A 31 13.87 9.97 -8.13
CA ASN A 31 13.88 10.49 -6.76
C ASN A 31 12.44 10.60 -6.24
N ILE A 32 12.08 9.75 -5.28
CA ILE A 32 10.76 9.80 -4.63
C ILE A 32 10.73 10.92 -3.60
N VAL A 33 9.94 11.94 -3.90
CA VAL A 33 9.70 13.10 -3.03
C VAL A 33 8.42 12.87 -2.23
N PRO A 34 8.47 12.74 -0.89
CA PRO A 34 7.27 12.64 -0.06
C PRO A 34 6.37 13.85 -0.21
N SER A 35 5.07 13.69 0.05
CA SER A 35 4.13 14.82 0.02
C SER A 35 4.63 15.99 0.87
N PRO A 36 4.79 17.19 0.31
CA PRO A 36 5.11 18.38 1.08
C PRO A 36 3.91 18.95 1.86
N LEU A 37 2.71 18.40 1.59
CA LEU A 37 1.45 18.82 2.19
C LEU A 37 0.88 17.72 3.07
N LYS A 38 0.10 18.09 4.08
CA LYS A 38 -0.69 17.13 4.86
C LYS A 38 -1.88 16.65 4.04
N LEU A 39 -2.08 15.34 4.04
CA LEU A 39 -3.13 14.64 3.26
C LEU A 39 -4.26 14.16 4.20
N GLU A 40 -4.66 14.99 5.14
CA GLU A 40 -5.69 14.65 6.12
C GLU A 40 -7.08 14.61 5.45
N LYS A 41 -7.91 13.64 5.85
CA LYS A 41 -9.32 13.50 5.44
C LYS A 41 -9.58 13.26 3.94
N LEU A 42 -8.58 12.82 3.18
CA LEU A 42 -8.75 12.51 1.75
C LEU A 42 -9.18 11.06 1.47
N GLU A 43 -9.28 10.23 2.50
CA GLU A 43 -9.65 8.81 2.39
C GLU A 43 -11.14 8.61 2.79
N ASP A 44 -12.04 9.38 2.20
CA ASP A 44 -13.50 9.32 2.37
C ASP A 44 -14.23 8.65 1.19
N GLY A 45 -13.47 8.05 0.28
CA GLY A 45 -13.99 7.32 -0.87
C GLY A 45 -14.56 5.95 -0.50
N THR A 46 -15.27 5.35 -1.44
CA THR A 46 -15.91 4.03 -1.32
C THR A 46 -15.05 2.89 -1.87
N THR A 47 -13.96 3.21 -2.57
CA THR A 47 -13.01 2.26 -3.14
C THR A 47 -11.56 2.69 -2.88
N LEU A 48 -10.61 1.74 -3.00
CA LEU A 48 -9.18 2.06 -2.94
C LEU A 48 -8.76 2.95 -4.10
N GLU A 49 -9.33 2.72 -5.28
CA GLU A 49 -9.11 3.52 -6.48
C GLU A 49 -9.48 4.98 -6.26
N GLU A 50 -10.67 5.22 -5.70
CA GLU A 50 -11.16 6.56 -5.39
C GLU A 50 -10.29 7.27 -4.35
N ASN A 51 -9.90 6.58 -3.28
CA ASN A 51 -9.01 7.13 -2.26
C ASN A 51 -7.61 7.44 -2.81
N ALA A 52 -7.04 6.55 -3.61
CA ALA A 52 -5.76 6.80 -4.26
C ALA A 52 -5.86 8.01 -5.20
N TYR A 53 -6.91 8.09 -6.04
CA TYR A 53 -7.12 9.21 -6.95
C TYR A 53 -7.23 10.54 -6.20
N LYS A 54 -8.06 10.63 -5.15
CA LYS A 54 -8.23 11.85 -4.35
C LYS A 54 -6.90 12.38 -3.80
N LYS A 55 -6.04 11.49 -3.30
CA LYS A 55 -4.71 11.85 -2.79
C LYS A 55 -3.79 12.38 -3.90
N ALA A 56 -3.72 11.68 -5.04
CA ALA A 56 -2.90 12.11 -6.17
C ALA A 56 -3.42 13.43 -6.76
N CYS A 57 -4.73 13.56 -6.97
CA CYS A 57 -5.37 14.75 -7.51
C CYS A 57 -5.10 15.98 -6.63
N PHE A 58 -5.21 15.83 -5.31
CA PHE A 58 -4.93 16.92 -4.37
C PHE A 58 -3.53 17.53 -4.55
N LEU A 59 -2.49 16.72 -4.72
CA LEU A 59 -1.13 17.22 -4.98
C LEU A 59 -0.98 17.76 -6.40
N SER A 60 -1.55 17.05 -7.39
CA SER A 60 -1.53 17.47 -8.78
C SER A 60 -2.13 18.86 -8.99
N ASP A 61 -3.26 19.16 -8.34
CA ASP A 61 -3.95 20.46 -8.40
C ASP A 61 -3.13 21.59 -7.72
N LYS A 62 -2.18 21.23 -6.85
CA LYS A 62 -1.23 22.16 -6.25
C LYS A 62 0.07 22.34 -7.06
N GLY A 63 0.14 21.73 -8.25
CA GLY A 63 1.29 21.84 -9.15
C GLY A 63 2.40 20.81 -8.90
N TYR A 64 2.23 19.86 -7.98
CA TYR A 64 3.22 18.79 -7.73
C TYR A 64 3.02 17.65 -8.72
N LYS A 65 3.75 17.66 -9.83
CA LYS A 65 3.69 16.67 -10.93
C LYS A 65 5.10 16.30 -11.41
N PRO A 66 5.32 15.06 -11.90
CA PRO A 66 4.40 13.91 -11.85
C PRO A 66 4.14 13.46 -10.40
N VAL A 67 2.96 12.90 -10.15
CA VAL A 67 2.58 12.45 -8.81
C VAL A 67 1.95 11.05 -8.83
N PHE A 68 2.27 10.25 -7.83
CA PHE A 68 1.54 9.02 -7.56
C PHE A 68 1.09 8.95 -6.10
N SER A 69 0.06 8.16 -5.88
CA SER A 69 -0.43 7.81 -4.54
C SER A 69 -0.65 6.32 -4.45
N ASP A 70 -0.77 5.78 -3.24
CA ASP A 70 -1.31 4.44 -3.04
C ASP A 70 -2.45 4.44 -2.02
N ASP A 71 -3.40 3.54 -2.22
CA ASP A 71 -4.31 3.13 -1.17
C ASP A 71 -4.29 1.62 -0.99
N THR A 72 -4.42 1.16 0.26
CA THR A 72 -4.23 -0.26 0.59
C THR A 72 -5.26 -0.71 1.61
N GLY A 73 -5.87 -1.86 1.35
CA GLY A 73 -6.75 -2.55 2.28
C GLY A 73 -6.38 -4.01 2.49
N LEU A 74 -6.68 -4.52 3.68
CA LEU A 74 -6.73 -5.94 3.99
C LEU A 74 -8.19 -6.38 3.96
N PHE A 75 -8.48 -7.42 3.21
CA PHE A 75 -9.84 -7.92 3.00
C PHE A 75 -9.96 -9.35 3.50
N LEU A 76 -10.96 -9.62 4.33
CA LEU A 76 -11.29 -10.96 4.81
C LEU A 76 -12.68 -11.35 4.27
N PRO A 77 -12.78 -12.28 3.29
CA PRO A 77 -14.06 -12.67 2.69
C PRO A 77 -15.10 -13.14 3.70
N PHE A 78 -14.68 -13.85 4.76
CA PHE A 78 -15.61 -14.33 5.79
C PHE A 78 -16.18 -13.23 6.71
N LEU A 79 -15.62 -12.02 6.64
CA LEU A 79 -16.11 -10.81 7.31
C LEU A 79 -16.65 -9.79 6.28
N ASP A 80 -17.19 -10.25 5.16
CA ASP A 80 -17.71 -9.40 4.09
C ASP A 80 -16.69 -8.34 3.59
N GLY A 81 -15.41 -8.70 3.62
CA GLY A 81 -14.31 -7.85 3.18
C GLY A 81 -13.78 -6.87 4.24
N ILE A 82 -14.29 -6.89 5.47
CA ILE A 82 -13.75 -6.07 6.57
C ILE A 82 -12.33 -6.53 6.92
N PRO A 83 -11.38 -5.59 7.24
CA PRO A 83 -11.50 -4.13 7.35
C PRO A 83 -11.57 -3.36 6.02
N GLY A 84 -11.12 -3.93 4.90
CA GLY A 84 -11.23 -3.33 3.56
C GLY A 84 -10.63 -1.92 3.45
N ILE A 85 -11.38 -0.99 2.89
CA ILE A 85 -10.97 0.42 2.74
C ILE A 85 -10.79 1.15 4.09
N PHE A 86 -11.26 0.57 5.19
CA PHE A 86 -11.12 1.14 6.53
C PHE A 86 -9.87 0.61 7.26
N SER A 87 -8.97 -0.11 6.59
CA SER A 87 -7.81 -0.78 7.21
C SER A 87 -6.95 0.14 8.06
N SER A 88 -6.73 1.39 7.66
CA SER A 88 -5.90 2.35 8.42
C SER A 88 -6.58 2.87 9.69
N ARG A 89 -7.92 2.88 9.74
CA ARG A 89 -8.76 3.46 10.81
C ARG A 89 -9.76 2.47 11.40
N PHE A 90 -9.47 1.18 11.29
CA PHE A 90 -10.41 0.11 11.62
C PHE A 90 -10.82 0.08 13.10
N SER A 91 -9.93 0.43 14.02
CA SER A 91 -10.24 0.52 15.45
C SER A 91 -10.88 1.85 15.88
N GLY A 92 -11.07 2.80 14.96
CA GLY A 92 -11.75 4.08 15.22
C GLY A 92 -10.85 5.30 15.09
N GLY A 93 -11.27 6.44 15.63
CA GLY A 93 -10.65 7.75 15.41
C GLY A 93 -9.22 7.91 15.95
N SER A 94 -8.81 7.12 16.93
CA SER A 94 -7.44 7.05 17.48
C SER A 94 -6.73 5.75 17.12
N ALA A 95 -7.04 5.19 15.96
CA ALA A 95 -6.49 3.93 15.51
C ALA A 95 -4.96 3.93 15.44
N THR A 96 -4.34 2.89 15.97
CA THR A 96 -2.93 2.54 15.79
C THR A 96 -2.84 1.22 15.02
N TYR A 97 -1.67 0.89 14.50
CA TYR A 97 -1.46 -0.43 13.87
C TYR A 97 -1.77 -1.57 14.85
N GLU A 98 -1.38 -1.43 16.10
CA GLU A 98 -1.61 -2.40 17.16
C GLU A 98 -3.10 -2.57 17.47
N SER A 99 -3.83 -1.46 17.71
CA SER A 99 -5.26 -1.52 18.00
C SER A 99 -6.08 -2.06 16.84
N ASN A 100 -5.68 -1.78 15.59
CA ASN A 100 -6.31 -2.35 14.40
C ASN A 100 -6.09 -3.86 14.32
N ARG A 101 -4.87 -4.35 14.61
CA ARG A 101 -4.57 -5.80 14.63
C ARG A 101 -5.32 -6.50 15.77
N SER A 102 -5.29 -5.93 16.98
CA SER A 102 -6.01 -6.49 18.12
C SER A 102 -7.49 -6.67 17.78
N LYS A 103 -8.15 -5.61 17.30
CA LYS A 103 -9.57 -5.67 16.90
C LYS A 103 -9.82 -6.75 15.85
N LEU A 104 -8.93 -6.90 14.87
CA LEU A 104 -9.10 -7.92 13.83
C LEU A 104 -8.91 -9.34 14.40
N MET A 105 -7.92 -9.54 15.25
CA MET A 105 -7.70 -10.83 15.91
C MET A 105 -8.91 -11.22 16.77
N ASP A 106 -9.49 -10.28 17.52
CA ASP A 106 -10.69 -10.50 18.33
C ASP A 106 -11.87 -11.00 17.48
N LEU A 107 -12.06 -10.43 16.30
CA LEU A 107 -13.10 -10.87 15.34
C LEU A 107 -12.84 -12.24 14.73
N THR A 108 -11.63 -12.78 14.86
CA THR A 108 -11.27 -14.10 14.36
C THR A 108 -11.26 -15.19 15.44
N ILE A 109 -11.56 -14.85 16.71
CA ILE A 109 -11.67 -15.82 17.81
C ILE A 109 -12.71 -16.88 17.47
N GLY A 110 -12.33 -18.16 17.61
CA GLY A 110 -13.20 -19.30 17.30
C GLY A 110 -13.39 -19.60 15.81
N VAL A 111 -12.83 -18.80 14.91
CA VAL A 111 -12.84 -19.07 13.46
C VAL A 111 -11.71 -20.05 13.12
N SER A 112 -12.01 -21.11 12.37
CA SER A 112 -10.97 -22.06 11.92
C SER A 112 -9.97 -21.40 10.98
N PHE A 113 -8.74 -21.90 10.94
CA PHE A 113 -7.65 -21.32 10.14
C PHE A 113 -8.02 -21.23 8.66
N GLU A 114 -8.64 -22.26 8.10
CA GLU A 114 -9.01 -22.33 6.68
C GLU A 114 -10.00 -21.23 6.27
N ARG A 115 -10.82 -20.76 7.22
CA ARG A 115 -11.78 -19.69 7.01
C ARG A 115 -11.15 -18.28 7.16
N ARG A 116 -9.92 -18.17 7.72
CA ARG A 116 -9.23 -16.90 7.89
C ARG A 116 -8.47 -16.46 6.63
N LYS A 117 -8.88 -16.94 5.46
CA LYS A 117 -8.35 -16.43 4.18
C LYS A 117 -8.50 -14.92 4.11
N ALA A 118 -7.45 -14.27 3.65
CA ALA A 118 -7.40 -12.82 3.51
C ALA A 118 -6.55 -12.46 2.30
N TYR A 119 -6.74 -11.25 1.81
CA TYR A 119 -5.84 -10.69 0.81
C TYR A 119 -5.60 -9.21 1.09
N PHE A 120 -4.36 -8.80 0.90
CA PHE A 120 -4.05 -7.40 0.72
C PHE A 120 -4.27 -6.98 -0.72
N LYS A 121 -4.87 -5.82 -0.92
CA LYS A 121 -4.94 -5.13 -2.21
C LYS A 121 -4.34 -3.74 -2.07
N THR A 122 -3.45 -3.38 -2.99
CA THR A 122 -2.96 -2.00 -3.16
C THR A 122 -3.38 -1.52 -4.54
N VAL A 123 -3.85 -0.28 -4.61
CA VAL A 123 -4.05 0.46 -5.85
C VAL A 123 -3.10 1.66 -5.84
N ILE A 124 -2.31 1.79 -6.89
CA ILE A 124 -1.51 2.99 -7.18
C ILE A 124 -2.27 3.80 -8.22
N CYS A 125 -2.44 5.09 -7.96
CA CYS A 125 -2.90 6.08 -8.92
C CYS A 125 -1.71 6.97 -9.30
N PHE A 126 -1.43 7.09 -10.59
CA PHE A 126 -0.41 7.97 -11.14
C PHE A 126 -1.08 9.05 -12.00
N ILE A 127 -0.66 10.31 -11.81
CA ILE A 127 -1.08 11.44 -12.63
C ILE A 127 0.18 12.03 -13.28
N ALA A 128 0.22 11.96 -14.60
CA ALA A 128 1.30 12.48 -15.43
C ALA A 128 1.33 14.03 -15.42
N PRO A 129 2.42 14.66 -15.86
CA PRO A 129 2.47 16.12 -16.06
C PRO A 129 1.36 16.64 -16.98
N SER A 130 0.94 15.86 -17.98
CA SER A 130 -0.18 16.16 -18.87
C SER A 130 -1.55 16.18 -18.18
N GLY A 131 -1.67 15.53 -17.01
CA GLY A 131 -2.93 15.30 -16.30
C GLY A 131 -3.54 13.91 -16.62
N GLU A 132 -2.94 13.13 -17.50
CA GLU A 132 -3.38 11.76 -17.77
C GLU A 132 -3.24 10.89 -16.51
N THR A 133 -4.25 10.07 -16.24
CA THR A 133 -4.34 9.28 -15.00
C THR A 133 -4.33 7.78 -15.29
N HIS A 134 -3.52 7.05 -14.54
CA HIS A 134 -3.37 5.60 -14.66
C HIS A 134 -3.48 4.92 -13.30
N PHE A 135 -3.98 3.67 -13.29
CA PHE A 135 -4.14 2.87 -12.09
C PHE A 135 -3.41 1.52 -12.23
N PHE A 136 -2.74 1.10 -11.14
CA PHE A 136 -2.03 -0.17 -11.08
C PHE A 136 -2.42 -0.90 -9.80
N THR A 137 -2.78 -2.17 -9.92
CA THR A 137 -3.29 -2.96 -8.80
C THR A 137 -2.40 -4.14 -8.49
N GLY A 138 -2.10 -4.35 -7.22
CA GLY A 138 -1.40 -5.54 -6.75
C GLY A 138 -2.13 -6.22 -5.62
N ILE A 139 -2.14 -7.57 -5.63
CA ILE A 139 -2.82 -8.41 -4.65
C ILE A 139 -1.83 -9.43 -4.08
N ALA A 140 -1.85 -9.62 -2.77
CA ALA A 140 -1.19 -10.73 -2.09
C ALA A 140 -2.22 -11.49 -1.28
N GLU A 141 -2.37 -12.79 -1.57
CA GLU A 141 -3.28 -13.69 -0.86
C GLU A 141 -2.57 -14.37 0.30
N GLY A 142 -3.31 -14.62 1.38
CA GLY A 142 -2.77 -15.23 2.59
C GLY A 142 -3.85 -15.56 3.61
N PHE A 143 -3.43 -15.61 4.86
CA PHE A 143 -4.31 -15.88 6.00
C PHE A 143 -4.00 -14.93 7.15
N VAL A 144 -5.02 -14.60 7.95
CA VAL A 144 -4.85 -13.88 9.21
C VAL A 144 -4.62 -14.87 10.34
N LEU A 145 -3.54 -14.67 11.09
CA LEU A 145 -3.20 -15.44 12.28
C LEU A 145 -3.94 -14.89 13.52
N SER A 146 -3.99 -15.73 14.57
CA SER A 146 -4.49 -15.34 15.90
C SER A 146 -3.43 -14.77 16.83
N GLU A 147 -2.20 -14.67 16.35
CA GLU A 147 -1.05 -14.14 17.08
C GLU A 147 -0.15 -13.33 16.16
N GLU A 148 0.56 -12.36 16.72
CA GLU A 148 1.55 -11.58 16.00
C GLU A 148 2.88 -12.33 15.90
N ARG A 149 3.54 -12.28 14.72
CA ARG A 149 4.86 -12.85 14.47
C ARG A 149 5.74 -11.83 13.75
N GLY A 150 7.04 -11.87 14.07
CA GLY A 150 8.06 -11.05 13.45
C GLY A 150 8.27 -9.69 14.13
N GLU A 151 9.32 -9.00 13.69
CA GLU A 151 9.79 -7.74 14.25
C GLU A 151 9.25 -6.52 13.48
N TYR A 152 8.87 -6.71 12.21
CA TYR A 152 8.40 -5.64 11.35
C TYR A 152 6.90 -5.38 11.59
N ARG A 153 6.60 -4.27 12.26
CA ARG A 153 5.28 -3.99 12.82
C ARG A 153 4.40 -3.08 11.97
N PHE A 154 4.65 -2.99 10.68
CA PHE A 154 3.85 -2.16 9.79
C PHE A 154 2.46 -2.74 9.53
N GLY A 155 1.41 -1.95 9.80
CA GLY A 155 0.02 -2.31 9.50
C GLY A 155 -0.39 -3.66 10.10
N TYR A 156 -0.86 -4.56 9.25
CA TYR A 156 -1.28 -5.93 9.59
C TYR A 156 -0.21 -6.98 9.28
N ASP A 157 1.00 -6.59 8.89
CA ASP A 157 2.09 -7.50 8.52
C ASP A 157 2.35 -8.59 9.58
N PRO A 158 2.35 -8.29 10.91
CA PRO A 158 2.60 -9.30 11.93
C PRO A 158 1.58 -10.44 11.99
N ILE A 159 0.37 -10.23 11.49
CA ILE A 159 -0.69 -11.23 11.51
C ILE A 159 -1.05 -11.77 10.12
N PHE A 160 -0.40 -11.30 9.06
CA PHE A 160 -0.68 -11.75 7.69
C PHE A 160 0.32 -12.80 7.25
N LEU A 161 -0.08 -14.07 7.33
CA LEU A 161 0.70 -15.20 6.85
C LEU A 161 0.69 -15.26 5.31
N TYR A 162 1.88 -15.29 4.72
CA TYR A 162 2.07 -15.51 3.28
C TYR A 162 2.43 -16.99 3.02
N PRO A 163 1.49 -17.80 2.49
CA PRO A 163 1.65 -19.26 2.42
C PRO A 163 2.89 -19.74 1.64
N PRO A 164 3.28 -19.10 0.51
CA PRO A 164 4.44 -19.59 -0.26
C PRO A 164 5.75 -19.62 0.54
N LEU A 165 5.86 -18.80 1.59
CA LEU A 165 7.05 -18.75 2.45
C LEU A 165 6.79 -19.31 3.85
N GLY A 166 5.53 -19.64 4.22
CA GLY A 166 5.16 -20.06 5.56
C GLY A 166 5.46 -19.04 6.66
N ARG A 167 5.60 -17.76 6.31
CA ARG A 167 5.96 -16.66 7.21
C ARG A 167 4.96 -15.53 7.10
N THR A 168 4.81 -14.75 8.18
CA THR A 168 4.08 -13.48 8.10
C THR A 168 4.92 -12.41 7.39
N PHE A 169 4.26 -11.40 6.86
CA PHE A 169 5.01 -10.24 6.33
C PHE A 169 5.83 -9.53 7.43
N GLY A 170 5.41 -9.64 8.70
CA GLY A 170 6.16 -9.12 9.83
C GLY A 170 7.46 -9.88 10.14
N GLU A 171 7.63 -11.10 9.62
CA GLU A 171 8.85 -11.91 9.73
C GLU A 171 9.81 -11.72 8.54
N LEU A 172 9.40 -10.97 7.50
CA LEU A 172 10.16 -10.82 6.27
C LEU A 172 10.96 -9.52 6.26
N PRO A 173 12.27 -9.56 5.94
CA PRO A 173 13.02 -8.36 5.60
C PRO A 173 12.34 -7.58 4.47
N LEU A 174 12.49 -6.26 4.49
CA LEU A 174 11.86 -5.37 3.51
C LEU A 174 12.20 -5.73 2.05
N GLU A 175 13.46 -6.12 1.80
CA GLU A 175 13.90 -6.58 0.48
C GLU A 175 13.10 -7.80 -0.01
N THR A 176 12.84 -8.78 0.86
CA THR A 176 12.04 -9.97 0.51
C THR A 176 10.58 -9.57 0.29
N LYS A 177 10.01 -8.75 1.17
CA LYS A 177 8.64 -8.24 1.06
C LYS A 177 8.45 -7.46 -0.25
N ASN A 178 9.43 -6.66 -0.68
CA ASN A 178 9.41 -5.89 -1.92
C ASN A 178 9.50 -6.74 -3.21
N LYS A 179 9.63 -8.06 -3.10
CA LYS A 179 9.56 -8.97 -4.25
C LYS A 179 8.19 -9.64 -4.40
N ILE A 180 7.37 -9.67 -3.33
CA ILE A 180 6.18 -10.54 -3.28
C ILE A 180 4.90 -9.85 -2.83
N SER A 181 5.00 -8.70 -2.16
CA SER A 181 3.84 -8.05 -1.54
C SER A 181 2.85 -7.47 -2.57
N HIS A 182 1.64 -7.19 -2.11
CA HIS A 182 0.62 -6.46 -2.85
C HIS A 182 1.15 -5.12 -3.41
N ARG A 183 1.86 -4.34 -2.57
CA ARG A 183 2.46 -3.06 -2.99
C ARG A 183 3.56 -3.27 -4.03
N ALA A 184 4.42 -4.25 -3.83
CA ALA A 184 5.47 -4.58 -4.80
C ALA A 184 4.90 -4.95 -6.17
N LYS A 185 3.81 -5.73 -6.22
CA LYS A 185 3.13 -6.09 -7.48
C LYS A 185 2.51 -4.87 -8.18
N ALA A 186 1.90 -3.95 -7.43
CA ALA A 186 1.39 -2.70 -7.98
C ALA A 186 2.53 -1.80 -8.48
N LEU A 187 3.62 -1.65 -7.71
CA LEU A 187 4.81 -0.90 -8.10
C LEU A 187 5.48 -1.47 -9.35
N SER A 188 5.56 -2.80 -9.47
CA SER A 188 6.14 -3.44 -10.67
C SER A 188 5.39 -3.05 -11.94
N GLN A 189 4.05 -3.04 -11.91
CA GLN A 189 3.24 -2.60 -13.05
C GLN A 189 3.44 -1.11 -13.34
N PHE A 190 3.45 -0.29 -12.29
CA PHE A 190 3.67 1.15 -12.39
C PHE A 190 5.04 1.46 -13.00
N VAL A 191 6.10 0.83 -12.53
CA VAL A 191 7.46 1.02 -13.04
C VAL A 191 7.59 0.54 -14.49
N GLN A 192 7.02 -0.61 -14.84
CA GLN A 192 6.97 -1.07 -16.23
C GLN A 192 6.27 -0.05 -17.14
N PHE A 193 5.16 0.53 -16.67
CA PHE A 193 4.49 1.59 -17.39
C PHE A 193 5.40 2.82 -17.60
N LEU A 194 6.10 3.28 -16.57
CA LEU A 194 7.02 4.43 -16.67
C LEU A 194 8.15 4.17 -17.66
N ILE A 195 8.74 2.97 -17.65
CA ILE A 195 9.84 2.58 -18.56
C ILE A 195 9.38 2.55 -20.03
N HIS A 196 8.16 2.04 -20.29
CA HIS A 196 7.64 1.95 -21.66
C HIS A 196 7.09 3.28 -22.18
N ASN A 197 6.89 4.27 -21.31
CA ASN A 197 6.30 5.56 -21.63
C ASN A 197 7.16 6.73 -21.11
N GLU A 198 8.48 6.68 -21.32
CA GLU A 198 9.40 7.72 -20.84
C GLU A 198 8.99 9.14 -21.25
N GLY A 199 8.42 9.31 -22.44
CA GLY A 199 7.91 10.60 -22.93
C GLY A 199 6.71 11.17 -22.15
N ILE A 200 6.05 10.39 -21.28
CA ILE A 200 4.91 10.86 -20.50
C ILE A 200 5.33 11.68 -19.26
N LEU A 201 6.63 11.64 -18.93
CA LEU A 201 7.19 12.27 -17.74
C LEU A 201 7.76 13.68 -17.98
N PHE A 202 7.86 14.09 -19.26
CA PHE A 202 8.47 15.35 -19.69
C PHE A 202 7.57 16.16 -20.59
#